data_67c61b85ec1c434f2553e0049ede380a
#
_entry.id   67c61b85ec1c434f2553e0049ede380a
#
_cell.length_a   1.000
_cell.length_b   1.000
_cell.length_c   1.000
_cell.angle_alpha   90.00
_cell.angle_beta   90.00
_cell.angle_gamma   90.00
#
_symmetry.space_group_name_H-M   'P 1'
#
loop_
_entity.id
_entity.type
_entity.pdbx_description
1 polymer ?
#
loop_
_entity_poly.entity_id
_entity_poly.type
_entity_poly.pdbx_seq_one_letter_code
_entity_poly.pdbx_strand_id
1 'polypeptide(L)'
;MDFVHYKIAEGVNLYLGETEKFTTLTVKVFIQDSLAPETVAANALIPSVLIQGTKSYPTRTALVQKMESLYGCAFWTDVSKIGERQILEFYFDAVSPRLIPNGKQVLKEGLMAFGELITDPLVEDGAFRRDYFHKEKRNLAKMVDGLINDKQAYAVYQAVKAMCKGEPYSLYKYGERDQIERLEPEEALRHYQELLRSNPID
;
A
#
# COMPACT_ATOMS: atom_id res chain seq x y z
N MET A 1 -2.66 -16.89 -19.78
CA MET A 1 -2.15 -15.51 -19.81
C MET A 1 -0.70 -15.60 -19.40
N ASP A 2 0.20 -15.29 -20.30
CA ASP A 2 1.63 -15.34 -20.02
C ASP A 2 2.09 -13.94 -19.64
N PHE A 3 2.96 -13.85 -18.61
CA PHE A 3 3.54 -12.59 -18.21
C PHE A 3 4.90 -12.41 -18.87
N VAL A 4 5.14 -11.22 -19.39
CA VAL A 4 6.45 -10.79 -19.88
C VAL A 4 7.12 -10.00 -18.76
N HIS A 5 8.34 -10.41 -18.40
CA HIS A 5 9.12 -9.76 -17.36
C HIS A 5 10.06 -8.70 -17.93
N TYR A 6 10.06 -7.54 -17.32
CA TYR A 6 10.98 -6.43 -17.62
C TYR A 6 11.69 -6.00 -16.33
N LYS A 7 13.00 -5.96 -16.33
CA LYS A 7 13.78 -5.32 -15.27
C LYS A 7 13.83 -3.82 -15.55
N ILE A 8 13.12 -3.01 -14.74
CA ILE A 8 13.04 -1.56 -14.90
C ILE A 8 14.26 -0.87 -14.29
N ALA A 9 14.65 -1.32 -13.09
CA ALA A 9 15.84 -0.86 -12.38
C ALA A 9 16.36 -1.99 -11.49
N GLU A 10 17.44 -1.77 -10.77
CA GLU A 10 17.87 -2.73 -9.76
C GLU A 10 16.83 -2.80 -8.63
N GLY A 11 16.36 -4.02 -8.34
CA GLY A 11 15.30 -4.26 -7.37
C GLY A 11 13.88 -3.91 -7.86
N VAL A 12 13.71 -3.37 -9.08
CA VAL A 12 12.39 -3.00 -9.61
C VAL A 12 12.07 -3.81 -10.87
N ASN A 13 11.03 -4.62 -10.80
CA ASN A 13 10.57 -5.46 -11.89
C ASN A 13 9.16 -5.09 -12.34
N LEU A 14 8.86 -5.33 -13.60
CA LEU A 14 7.52 -5.21 -14.16
C LEU A 14 7.13 -6.54 -14.82
N TYR A 15 5.98 -7.06 -14.46
CA TYR A 15 5.37 -8.23 -15.07
C TYR A 15 4.12 -7.79 -15.84
N LEU A 16 4.19 -7.80 -17.16
CA LEU A 16 3.10 -7.38 -18.04
C LEU A 16 2.36 -8.60 -18.60
N GLY A 17 1.08 -8.71 -18.25
CA GLY A 17 0.18 -9.71 -18.82
C GLY A 17 -0.84 -9.07 -19.75
N GLU A 18 -0.84 -9.43 -21.03
CA GLU A 18 -1.83 -8.94 -21.98
C GLU A 18 -3.01 -9.91 -22.12
N THR A 19 -4.24 -9.36 -22.09
CA THR A 19 -5.47 -10.13 -22.28
C THR A 19 -6.58 -9.25 -22.83
N GLU A 20 -7.44 -9.87 -23.65
CA GLU A 20 -8.64 -9.22 -24.18
C GLU A 20 -9.92 -9.64 -23.44
N LYS A 21 -9.79 -10.48 -22.40
CA LYS A 21 -10.95 -11.02 -21.66
C LYS A 21 -11.66 -9.98 -20.80
N PHE A 22 -10.97 -8.89 -20.42
CA PHE A 22 -11.48 -7.91 -19.47
C PHE A 22 -11.62 -6.54 -20.12
N THR A 23 -12.62 -5.81 -19.66
CA THR A 23 -12.87 -4.41 -20.05
C THR A 23 -12.08 -3.42 -19.17
N THR A 24 -11.33 -3.93 -18.20
CA THR A 24 -10.50 -3.16 -17.26
C THR A 24 -9.03 -3.50 -17.41
N LEU A 25 -8.20 -2.57 -16.97
CA LEU A 25 -6.76 -2.74 -16.78
C LEU A 25 -6.48 -2.60 -15.29
N THR A 26 -5.71 -3.52 -14.72
CA THR A 26 -5.27 -3.48 -13.33
C THR A 26 -3.77 -3.34 -13.26
N VAL A 27 -3.28 -2.41 -12.45
CA VAL A 27 -1.87 -2.32 -12.05
C VAL A 27 -1.77 -2.60 -10.57
N LYS A 28 -0.81 -3.42 -10.19
CA LYS A 28 -0.47 -3.72 -8.81
C LYS A 28 0.99 -3.38 -8.57
N VAL A 29 1.27 -2.72 -7.46
CA VAL A 29 2.64 -2.49 -7.01
C VAL A 29 2.81 -3.16 -5.66
N PHE A 30 3.84 -3.98 -5.54
CA PHE A 30 4.20 -4.72 -4.34
C PHE A 30 5.57 -4.26 -3.85
N ILE A 31 5.62 -3.64 -2.68
CA ILE A 31 6.87 -3.32 -2.01
C ILE A 31 7.07 -4.38 -0.92
N GLN A 32 8.15 -5.13 -1.01
CA GLN A 32 8.41 -6.25 -0.12
C GLN A 32 9.36 -5.84 1.00
N ASP A 33 9.02 -6.19 2.24
CA ASP A 33 9.91 -6.03 3.37
C ASP A 33 10.01 -7.33 4.19
N SER A 34 11.05 -7.45 4.99
CA SER A 34 11.14 -8.53 5.97
C SER A 34 10.09 -8.34 7.06
N LEU A 35 9.45 -9.42 7.47
CA LEU A 35 8.49 -9.38 8.58
C LEU A 35 9.27 -9.29 9.89
N ALA A 36 9.35 -8.09 10.46
CA ALA A 36 10.14 -7.80 11.66
C ALA A 36 9.34 -7.00 12.69
N PRO A 37 9.57 -7.22 13.99
CA PRO A 37 8.84 -6.50 15.05
C PRO A 37 9.01 -4.98 14.98
N GLU A 38 10.16 -4.51 14.48
CA GLU A 38 10.54 -3.10 14.44
C GLU A 38 9.79 -2.35 13.34
N THR A 39 9.44 -3.02 12.24
CA THR A 39 8.90 -2.39 11.03
C THR A 39 7.44 -2.76 10.72
N VAL A 40 6.94 -3.86 11.28
CA VAL A 40 5.63 -4.43 10.95
C VAL A 40 4.48 -3.42 11.09
N ALA A 41 4.47 -2.61 12.15
CA ALA A 41 3.43 -1.61 12.39
C ALA A 41 3.58 -0.40 11.46
N ALA A 42 4.81 0.03 11.15
CA ALA A 42 5.06 1.11 10.20
C ALA A 42 4.63 0.71 8.79
N ASN A 43 5.03 -0.48 8.34
CA ASN A 43 4.62 -1.05 7.05
C ASN A 43 3.11 -1.17 6.91
N ALA A 44 2.40 -1.49 7.99
CA ALA A 44 0.94 -1.56 8.01
C ALA A 44 0.27 -0.19 7.92
N LEU A 45 0.87 0.85 8.50
CA LEU A 45 0.30 2.20 8.55
C LEU A 45 0.56 2.98 7.25
N ILE A 46 1.76 2.89 6.69
CA ILE A 46 2.23 3.70 5.57
C ILE A 46 1.25 3.72 4.39
N PRO A 47 0.76 2.60 3.85
CA PRO A 47 -0.16 2.62 2.71
C PRO A 47 -1.44 3.43 2.97
N SER A 48 -1.96 3.37 4.20
CA SER A 48 -3.15 4.13 4.61
C SER A 48 -2.90 5.63 4.71
N VAL A 49 -1.68 6.04 5.06
CA VAL A 49 -1.26 7.46 5.10
C VAL A 49 -1.09 7.99 3.68
N LEU A 50 -0.43 7.23 2.80
CA LEU A 50 -0.16 7.63 1.41
C LEU A 50 -1.44 7.97 0.63
N ILE A 51 -2.51 7.19 0.81
CA ILE A 51 -3.78 7.43 0.11
C ILE A 51 -4.57 8.65 0.62
N GLN A 52 -4.10 9.36 1.64
CA GLN A 52 -4.78 10.56 2.13
C GLN A 52 -4.51 11.78 1.27
N GLY A 53 -3.43 11.80 0.50
CA GLY A 53 -3.11 12.87 -0.44
C GLY A 53 -1.67 12.78 -0.93
N THR A 54 -1.42 13.51 -2.01
CA THR A 54 -0.10 13.70 -2.62
C THR A 54 0.23 15.18 -2.68
N LYS A 55 1.41 15.51 -3.14
CA LYS A 55 1.81 16.90 -3.34
C LYS A 55 0.89 17.65 -4.31
N SER A 56 0.50 17.02 -5.43
CA SER A 56 -0.42 17.62 -6.42
C SER A 56 -1.89 17.54 -5.96
N TYR A 57 -2.25 16.56 -5.15
CA TYR A 57 -3.60 16.34 -4.66
C TYR A 57 -3.58 16.27 -3.11
N PRO A 58 -3.52 17.42 -2.40
CA PRO A 58 -3.21 17.44 -0.97
C PRO A 58 -4.34 16.94 -0.05
N THR A 59 -5.44 16.49 -0.63
CA THR A 59 -6.54 15.84 0.11
C THR A 59 -7.03 14.59 -0.60
N ARG A 60 -7.53 13.62 0.18
CA ARG A 60 -8.16 12.41 -0.38
C ARG A 60 -9.31 12.75 -1.33
N THR A 61 -10.09 13.78 -1.02
CA THR A 61 -11.19 14.25 -1.88
C THR A 61 -10.68 14.72 -3.24
N ALA A 62 -9.62 15.53 -3.28
CA ALA A 62 -9.02 16.00 -4.53
C ALA A 62 -8.49 14.84 -5.37
N LEU A 63 -7.83 13.87 -4.73
CA LEU A 63 -7.31 12.68 -5.41
C LEU A 63 -8.44 11.81 -5.97
N VAL A 64 -9.50 11.57 -5.19
CA VAL A 64 -10.69 10.81 -5.65
C VAL A 64 -11.39 11.54 -6.80
N GLN A 65 -11.61 12.85 -6.71
CA GLN A 65 -12.20 13.65 -7.78
C GLN A 65 -11.38 13.57 -9.08
N LYS A 66 -10.04 13.59 -8.98
CA LYS A 66 -9.18 13.37 -10.14
C LYS A 66 -9.43 12.00 -10.75
N MET A 67 -9.48 10.94 -9.96
CA MET A 67 -9.73 9.58 -10.45
C MET A 67 -11.12 9.43 -11.08
N GLU A 68 -12.15 10.01 -10.47
CA GLU A 68 -13.51 10.02 -11.02
C GLU A 68 -13.57 10.75 -12.39
N SER A 69 -12.85 11.87 -12.54
CA SER A 69 -12.75 12.59 -13.80
C SER A 69 -12.07 11.79 -14.93
N LEU A 70 -11.36 10.73 -14.57
CA LEU A 70 -10.66 9.80 -15.47
C LEU A 70 -11.49 8.53 -15.73
N TYR A 71 -12.78 8.67 -15.96
CA TYR A 71 -13.72 7.55 -16.18
C TYR A 71 -13.81 6.57 -15.01
N GLY A 72 -13.69 7.07 -13.78
CA GLY A 72 -13.84 6.27 -12.59
C GLY A 72 -12.65 5.34 -12.34
N CYS A 73 -11.43 5.77 -12.64
CA CYS A 73 -10.24 5.08 -12.15
C CYS A 73 -10.31 4.94 -10.63
N ALA A 74 -9.91 3.80 -10.12
CA ALA A 74 -9.91 3.52 -8.69
C ALA A 74 -8.52 3.12 -8.21
N PHE A 75 -8.22 3.42 -6.96
CA PHE A 75 -7.02 2.94 -6.28
C PHE A 75 -7.34 2.55 -4.83
N TRP A 76 -6.65 1.57 -4.33
CA TRP A 76 -6.70 1.16 -2.92
C TRP A 76 -5.37 0.53 -2.51
N THR A 77 -5.23 0.31 -1.23
CA THR A 77 -4.03 -0.29 -0.65
C THR A 77 -4.40 -1.41 0.31
N ASP A 78 -3.51 -2.36 0.46
CA ASP A 78 -3.60 -3.41 1.47
C ASP A 78 -2.19 -3.73 1.98
N VAL A 79 -2.14 -4.56 3.00
CA VAL A 79 -0.91 -5.15 3.51
C VAL A 79 -1.12 -6.63 3.72
N SER A 80 -0.26 -7.44 3.14
CA SER A 80 -0.30 -8.89 3.31
C SER A 80 0.96 -9.43 3.96
N LYS A 81 0.89 -10.69 4.37
CA LYS A 81 2.00 -11.46 4.91
C LYS A 81 2.14 -12.75 4.12
N ILE A 82 3.30 -12.94 3.48
CA ILE A 82 3.60 -14.12 2.67
C ILE A 82 4.93 -14.70 3.16
N GLY A 83 4.87 -15.85 3.83
CA GLY A 83 6.03 -16.38 4.53
C GLY A 83 6.57 -15.38 5.56
N GLU A 84 7.86 -15.13 5.54
CA GLU A 84 8.54 -14.17 6.43
C GLU A 84 8.66 -12.77 5.79
N ARG A 85 7.77 -12.45 4.84
CA ARG A 85 7.73 -11.14 4.20
C ARG A 85 6.40 -10.45 4.47
N GLN A 86 6.47 -9.15 4.66
CA GLN A 86 5.33 -8.24 4.66
C GLN A 86 5.33 -7.49 3.35
N ILE A 87 4.17 -7.41 2.71
CA ILE A 87 4.01 -6.81 1.38
C ILE A 87 3.09 -5.61 1.52
N LEU A 88 3.59 -4.44 1.15
CA LEU A 88 2.77 -3.24 0.97
C LEU A 88 2.20 -3.30 -0.44
N GLU A 89 0.90 -3.29 -0.56
CA GLU A 89 0.18 -3.50 -1.80
C GLU A 89 -0.57 -2.25 -2.22
N PHE A 90 -0.34 -1.84 -3.46
CA PHE A 90 -1.03 -0.70 -4.08
C PHE A 90 -1.70 -1.18 -5.35
N TYR A 91 -2.96 -0.82 -5.51
CA TYR A 91 -3.79 -1.24 -6.62
C TYR A 91 -4.33 -0.03 -7.37
N PHE A 92 -4.33 -0.13 -8.69
CA PHE A 92 -4.94 0.84 -9.58
C PHE A 92 -5.75 0.09 -10.63
N ASP A 93 -7.02 0.45 -10.75
CA ASP A 93 -7.92 -0.07 -11.78
C ASP A 93 -8.41 1.07 -12.67
N ALA A 94 -8.45 0.81 -13.97
CA ALA A 94 -8.97 1.72 -14.98
C ALA A 94 -9.79 0.96 -16.03
N VAL A 95 -10.68 1.67 -16.69
CA VAL A 95 -11.33 1.18 -17.92
C VAL A 95 -10.27 1.00 -19.00
N SER A 96 -10.36 -0.09 -19.76
CA SER A 96 -9.43 -0.34 -20.87
C SER A 96 -9.38 0.85 -21.82
N PRO A 97 -8.19 1.38 -22.16
CA PRO A 97 -8.03 2.52 -23.03
C PRO A 97 -8.66 2.35 -24.43
N ARG A 98 -8.91 1.10 -24.82
CA ARG A 98 -9.55 0.78 -26.11
C ARG A 98 -11.04 1.13 -26.13
N LEU A 99 -11.68 1.29 -24.96
CA LEU A 99 -13.13 1.44 -24.82
C LEU A 99 -13.60 2.88 -24.58
N ILE A 100 -12.67 3.82 -24.39
CA ILE A 100 -13.01 5.20 -24.04
C ILE A 100 -12.32 6.21 -24.97
N PRO A 101 -12.94 7.37 -25.23
CA PRO A 101 -12.30 8.44 -25.98
C PRO A 101 -11.00 8.90 -25.30
N ASN A 102 -9.97 9.13 -26.10
CA ASN A 102 -8.63 9.54 -25.60
C ASN A 102 -8.05 8.59 -24.52
N GLY A 103 -8.42 7.30 -24.53
CA GLY A 103 -8.12 6.36 -23.48
C GLY A 103 -6.65 6.22 -23.11
N LYS A 104 -5.73 6.37 -24.11
CA LYS A 104 -4.28 6.38 -23.82
C LYS A 104 -3.87 7.56 -22.94
N GLN A 105 -4.45 8.75 -23.17
CA GLN A 105 -4.17 9.94 -22.37
C GLN A 105 -4.77 9.79 -20.97
N VAL A 106 -6.01 9.31 -20.89
CA VAL A 106 -6.70 9.02 -19.61
C VAL A 106 -5.89 8.04 -18.77
N LEU A 107 -5.45 6.93 -19.36
CA LEU A 107 -4.61 5.95 -18.65
C LEU A 107 -3.29 6.57 -18.20
N LYS A 108 -2.62 7.34 -19.05
CA LYS A 108 -1.38 8.02 -18.69
C LYS A 108 -1.57 8.93 -17.47
N GLU A 109 -2.61 9.75 -17.47
CA GLU A 109 -2.90 10.65 -16.34
C GLU A 109 -3.24 9.88 -15.05
N GLY A 110 -4.02 8.80 -15.16
CA GLY A 110 -4.32 7.93 -14.03
C GLY A 110 -3.08 7.28 -13.44
N LEU A 111 -2.21 6.72 -14.29
CA LEU A 111 -0.95 6.13 -13.86
C LEU A 111 0.02 7.16 -13.27
N MET A 112 0.06 8.38 -13.79
CA MET A 112 0.87 9.45 -13.19
C MET A 112 0.38 9.81 -11.79
N ALA A 113 -0.93 9.98 -11.60
CA ALA A 113 -1.50 10.29 -10.29
C ALA A 113 -1.33 9.10 -9.30
N PHE A 114 -1.46 7.86 -9.78
CA PHE A 114 -1.20 6.68 -8.99
C PHE A 114 0.29 6.54 -8.62
N GLY A 115 1.19 6.80 -9.57
CA GLY A 115 2.64 6.81 -9.32
C GLY A 115 3.04 7.85 -8.29
N GLU A 116 2.47 9.07 -8.39
CA GLU A 116 2.72 10.15 -7.43
C GLU A 116 2.32 9.77 -6.01
N LEU A 117 1.25 8.99 -5.84
CA LEU A 117 0.82 8.46 -4.54
C LEU A 117 1.93 7.66 -3.84
N ILE A 118 2.71 6.92 -4.63
CA ILE A 118 3.81 6.08 -4.12
C ILE A 118 5.11 6.91 -4.00
N THR A 119 5.44 7.71 -5.02
CA THR A 119 6.77 8.33 -5.12
C THR A 119 6.87 9.74 -4.54
N ASP A 120 5.75 10.46 -4.40
CA ASP A 120 5.73 11.86 -3.95
C ASP A 120 4.59 12.12 -2.93
N PRO A 121 4.67 11.45 -1.75
CA PRO A 121 3.66 11.58 -0.71
C PRO A 121 3.61 12.99 -0.14
N LEU A 122 2.50 13.31 0.53
CA LEU A 122 2.34 14.59 1.20
C LEU A 122 3.22 14.67 2.45
N VAL A 123 4.30 15.42 2.33
CA VAL A 123 5.31 15.63 3.38
C VAL A 123 5.30 17.09 3.80
N GLU A 124 5.28 17.34 5.11
CA GLU A 124 5.38 18.66 5.73
C GLU A 124 6.45 18.61 6.82
N ASP A 125 7.35 19.59 6.84
CA ASP A 125 8.42 19.72 7.85
C ASP A 125 9.29 18.45 8.05
N GLY A 126 9.54 17.71 6.98
CA GLY A 126 10.35 16.49 7.03
C GLY A 126 9.64 15.26 7.60
N ALA A 127 8.33 15.28 7.68
CA ALA A 127 7.48 14.22 8.20
C ALA A 127 6.29 13.96 7.27
N PHE A 128 5.64 12.80 7.39
CA PHE A 128 4.28 12.66 6.88
C PHE A 128 3.36 13.70 7.53
N ARG A 129 2.43 14.26 6.78
CA ARG A 129 1.48 15.24 7.29
C ARG A 129 0.80 14.71 8.56
N ARG A 130 1.00 15.43 9.68
CA ARG A 130 0.72 14.95 11.04
C ARG A 130 -0.74 14.61 11.29
N ASP A 131 -1.68 15.43 10.80
CA ASP A 131 -3.13 15.20 10.98
C ASP A 131 -3.59 13.90 10.30
N TYR A 132 -3.10 13.61 9.10
CA TYR A 132 -3.39 12.37 8.37
C TYR A 132 -2.71 11.18 9.05
N PHE A 133 -1.44 11.30 9.39
CA PHE A 133 -0.71 10.25 10.08
C PHE A 133 -1.40 9.84 11.39
N HIS A 134 -1.70 10.78 12.25
CA HIS A 134 -2.35 10.48 13.53
C HIS A 134 -3.79 9.96 13.38
N LYS A 135 -4.51 10.39 12.35
CA LYS A 135 -5.83 9.84 12.04
C LYS A 135 -5.71 8.37 11.66
N GLU A 136 -4.82 8.03 10.71
CA GLU A 136 -4.67 6.65 10.25
C GLU A 136 -4.01 5.75 11.31
N LYS A 137 -3.09 6.27 12.13
CA LYS A 137 -2.57 5.59 13.33
C LYS A 137 -3.69 5.16 14.28
N ARG A 138 -4.64 6.07 14.57
CA ARG A 138 -5.81 5.72 15.40
C ARG A 138 -6.73 4.71 14.73
N ASN A 139 -6.90 4.79 13.40
CA ASN A 139 -7.73 3.84 12.66
C ASN A 139 -7.10 2.45 12.69
N LEU A 140 -5.80 2.33 12.46
CA LEU A 140 -5.06 1.08 12.53
C LEU A 140 -5.12 0.46 13.93
N ALA A 141 -4.93 1.27 14.98
CA ALA A 141 -5.04 0.82 16.36
C ALA A 141 -6.44 0.25 16.68
N LYS A 142 -7.51 0.95 16.26
CA LYS A 142 -8.89 0.46 16.42
C LYS A 142 -9.15 -0.83 15.65
N MET A 143 -8.57 -0.97 14.45
CA MET A 143 -8.71 -2.19 13.65
C MET A 143 -8.04 -3.38 14.35
N VAL A 144 -6.84 -3.19 14.90
CA VAL A 144 -6.13 -4.24 15.66
C VAL A 144 -6.90 -4.60 16.93
N ASP A 145 -7.38 -3.61 17.70
CA ASP A 145 -8.20 -3.87 18.89
C ASP A 145 -9.52 -4.58 18.52
N GLY A 146 -10.08 -4.25 17.37
CA GLY A 146 -11.34 -4.83 16.88
C GLY A 146 -11.24 -6.28 16.44
N LEU A 147 -10.03 -6.82 16.22
CA LEU A 147 -9.83 -8.20 15.77
C LEU A 147 -10.51 -9.23 16.66
N ILE A 148 -10.56 -8.98 17.97
CA ILE A 148 -11.22 -9.88 18.95
C ILE A 148 -12.72 -10.04 18.69
N ASN A 149 -13.36 -9.13 17.96
CA ASN A 149 -14.78 -9.20 17.63
C ASN A 149 -15.04 -10.19 16.47
N ASP A 150 -14.05 -10.39 15.58
CA ASP A 150 -14.07 -11.47 14.59
C ASP A 150 -13.45 -12.72 15.20
N LYS A 151 -14.30 -13.57 15.80
CA LYS A 151 -13.85 -14.76 16.53
C LYS A 151 -13.05 -15.74 15.68
N GLN A 152 -13.40 -15.85 14.38
CA GLN A 152 -12.72 -16.75 13.45
C GLN A 152 -11.32 -16.20 13.11
N ALA A 153 -11.21 -14.95 12.69
CA ALA A 153 -9.94 -14.33 12.37
C ALA A 153 -9.02 -14.27 13.61
N TYR A 154 -9.59 -13.94 14.77
CA TYR A 154 -8.85 -13.93 16.04
C TYR A 154 -8.31 -15.32 16.43
N ALA A 155 -9.13 -16.38 16.30
CA ALA A 155 -8.70 -17.74 16.60
C ALA A 155 -7.56 -18.20 15.66
N VAL A 156 -7.66 -17.90 14.36
CA VAL A 156 -6.58 -18.18 13.39
C VAL A 156 -5.31 -17.42 13.75
N TYR A 157 -5.42 -16.14 14.08
CA TYR A 157 -4.27 -15.35 14.51
C TYR A 157 -3.60 -15.94 15.75
N GLN A 158 -4.37 -16.29 16.79
CA GLN A 158 -3.83 -16.87 18.02
C GLN A 158 -3.20 -18.25 17.79
N ALA A 159 -3.79 -19.06 16.91
CA ALA A 159 -3.23 -20.35 16.51
C ALA A 159 -1.85 -20.16 15.83
N VAL A 160 -1.75 -19.26 14.85
CA VAL A 160 -0.48 -18.95 14.16
C VAL A 160 0.55 -18.42 15.16
N LYS A 161 0.17 -17.49 16.04
CA LYS A 161 1.03 -16.91 17.07
C LYS A 161 1.61 -17.99 18.01
N ALA A 162 0.78 -18.96 18.37
CA ALA A 162 1.21 -20.08 19.24
C ALA A 162 2.09 -21.10 18.49
N MET A 163 1.71 -21.48 17.27
CA MET A 163 2.42 -22.48 16.46
C MET A 163 3.79 -21.99 16.00
N CYS A 164 3.90 -20.72 15.62
CA CYS A 164 5.11 -20.10 15.07
C CYS A 164 5.85 -19.27 16.13
N LYS A 165 5.68 -19.59 17.41
CA LYS A 165 6.31 -18.83 18.50
C LYS A 165 7.82 -18.75 18.33
N GLY A 166 8.35 -17.52 18.26
CA GLY A 166 9.78 -17.25 18.07
C GLY A 166 10.20 -17.14 16.60
N GLU A 167 9.28 -17.34 15.67
CA GLU A 167 9.51 -17.12 14.23
C GLU A 167 8.89 -15.79 13.79
N PRO A 168 9.43 -15.13 12.75
CA PRO A 168 8.83 -13.90 12.18
C PRO A 168 7.36 -14.09 11.81
N TYR A 169 6.98 -15.27 11.31
CA TYR A 169 5.61 -15.57 10.91
C TYR A 169 4.58 -15.49 12.06
N SER A 170 5.01 -15.52 13.33
CA SER A 170 4.13 -15.32 14.48
C SER A 170 3.59 -13.88 14.58
N LEU A 171 4.24 -12.90 13.94
CA LEU A 171 3.83 -11.51 13.99
C LEU A 171 2.50 -11.29 13.26
N TYR A 172 1.66 -10.44 13.82
CA TYR A 172 0.44 -10.00 13.14
C TYR A 172 0.80 -9.01 12.02
N LYS A 173 0.21 -9.16 10.84
CA LYS A 173 0.55 -8.33 9.67
C LYS A 173 0.32 -6.82 9.86
N TYR A 174 -0.44 -6.44 10.86
CA TYR A 174 -0.71 -5.04 11.22
C TYR A 174 0.05 -4.56 12.46
N GLY A 175 0.91 -5.42 13.03
CA GLY A 175 1.59 -5.15 14.29
C GLY A 175 0.68 -5.28 15.52
N GLU A 176 1.24 -5.02 16.67
CA GLU A 176 0.53 -4.99 17.95
C GLU A 176 0.23 -3.53 18.36
N ARG A 177 -0.75 -3.34 19.24
CA ARG A 177 -1.21 -2.02 19.68
C ARG A 177 -0.08 -1.11 20.17
N ASP A 178 0.81 -1.63 21.01
CA ASP A 178 1.92 -0.88 21.58
C ASP A 178 2.96 -0.45 20.52
N GLN A 179 3.17 -1.28 19.47
CA GLN A 179 4.04 -0.93 18.34
C GLN A 179 3.42 0.23 17.54
N ILE A 180 2.11 0.18 17.29
CA ILE A 180 1.40 1.25 16.57
C ILE A 180 1.47 2.56 17.37
N GLU A 181 1.29 2.51 18.70
CA GLU A 181 1.31 3.72 19.55
C GLU A 181 2.66 4.42 19.59
N ARG A 182 3.76 3.72 19.33
CA ARG A 182 5.12 4.30 19.28
C ARG A 182 5.48 4.92 17.94
N LEU A 183 4.70 4.72 16.89
CA LEU A 183 5.02 5.24 15.56
C LEU A 183 5.00 6.78 15.54
N GLU A 184 6.04 7.37 14.96
CA GLU A 184 6.14 8.80 14.74
C GLU A 184 6.24 9.11 13.24
N PRO A 185 5.67 10.25 12.78
CA PRO A 185 5.54 10.54 11.36
C PRO A 185 6.89 10.76 10.65
N GLU A 186 7.91 11.25 11.36
CA GLU A 186 9.26 11.43 10.84
C GLU A 186 9.96 10.09 10.61
N GLU A 187 9.83 9.18 11.57
CA GLU A 187 10.45 7.86 11.51
C GLU A 187 9.78 6.98 10.45
N ALA A 188 8.44 7.03 10.38
CA ALA A 188 7.69 6.32 9.35
C ALA A 188 8.03 6.82 7.94
N LEU A 189 8.22 8.13 7.74
CA LEU A 189 8.65 8.67 6.45
C LEU A 189 10.06 8.19 6.09
N ARG A 190 10.99 8.23 7.03
CA ARG A 190 12.38 7.77 6.82
C ARG A 190 12.41 6.28 6.46
N HIS A 191 11.66 5.47 7.18
CA HIS A 191 11.52 4.04 6.87
C HIS A 191 10.93 3.82 5.48
N TYR A 192 9.88 4.55 5.10
CA TYR A 192 9.31 4.46 3.76
C TYR A 192 10.30 4.84 2.65
N GLN A 193 11.06 5.90 2.85
CA GLN A 193 12.10 6.29 1.90
C GLN A 193 13.18 5.21 1.73
N GLU A 194 13.52 4.52 2.80
CA GLU A 194 14.44 3.39 2.75
C GLU A 194 13.85 2.19 2.01
N LEU A 195 12.58 1.86 2.25
CA LEU A 195 11.87 0.82 1.50
C LEU A 195 11.92 1.06 -0.02
N LEU A 196 11.68 2.30 -0.46
CA LEU A 196 11.73 2.64 -1.88
C LEU A 196 13.14 2.58 -2.49
N ARG A 197 14.19 2.69 -1.68
CA ARG A 197 15.59 2.68 -2.13
C ARG A 197 16.19 1.29 -2.22
N SER A 198 15.85 0.42 -1.27
CA SER A 198 16.61 -0.80 -1.04
C SER A 198 15.80 -2.09 -1.16
N ASN A 199 14.48 -2.00 -1.10
CA ASN A 199 13.63 -3.18 -1.08
C ASN A 199 13.13 -3.57 -2.50
N PRO A 200 12.83 -4.86 -2.73
CA PRO A 200 12.25 -5.29 -4.00
C PRO A 200 10.88 -4.67 -4.25
N ILE A 201 10.67 -4.20 -5.48
CA ILE A 201 9.40 -3.64 -5.97
C ILE A 201 9.01 -4.38 -7.25
N ASP A 202 7.81 -4.96 -7.24
CA ASP A 202 7.21 -5.70 -8.34
C ASP A 202 5.91 -5.05 -8.81
#